data_0f282703f9fef037e6999df6d87ed8e9
#
_entry.id   0f282703f9fef037e6999df6d87ed8e9
#
_cell.length_a   1.000
_cell.length_b   1.000
_cell.length_c   1.000
_cell.angle_alpha   90.00
_cell.angle_beta   90.00
_cell.angle_gamma   90.00
#
_symmetry.space_group_name_H-M   'P 1'
#
loop_
_entity.id
_entity.type
_entity.pdbx_description
1 polymer ?
#
loop_
_entity_poly.entity_id
_entity_poly.type
_entity_poly.pdbx_seq_one_letter_code
_entity_poly.pdbx_strand_id
1 'polypeptide(L)'
;HHRLQAWLLRGLIDKGRRPAIVFEMIEETRQPALAAYQNNNPLDATGLGAAVDWGKTGWPAWPKYQPIADVAFEAGLPVFAGNPANHGKSLSAARRTRLGLDDSLSPSQRDAMLETIDAGHCRLVPKRHLTPMVTIQRARDAVLADNAQKASGGKRGAVLILGANHARKDYAAPTVLNRLHPGHTSLTMAFIEVDDELKAPSEYARTFGGDLIPFDYIWFTPRANNRDYCAELKQKFKKFKKHSPKPKTTP
;
A
#
# COMPACT_ATOMS: atom_id res chain seq x y z
N HIS A 1 3.80 9.44 10.01
CA HIS A 1 3.64 9.62 8.55
C HIS A 1 2.21 10.06 8.19
N HIS A 2 1.13 9.44 8.73
CA HIS A 2 -0.25 9.72 8.31
C HIS A 2 -0.68 11.18 8.53
N ARG A 3 -0.20 11.85 9.59
CA ARG A 3 -0.44 13.30 9.77
C ARG A 3 0.24 14.14 8.67
N LEU A 4 1.41 13.73 8.21
CA LEU A 4 2.09 14.40 7.09
C LEU A 4 1.37 14.16 5.77
N GLN A 5 0.81 12.96 5.56
CA GLN A 5 -0.05 12.68 4.41
C GLN A 5 -1.31 13.56 4.42
N ALA A 6 -1.95 13.71 5.58
CA ALA A 6 -3.08 14.62 5.75
C ALA A 6 -2.70 16.09 5.48
N TRP A 7 -1.54 16.51 5.97
CA TRP A 7 -1.02 17.86 5.73
C TRP A 7 -0.75 18.13 4.24
N LEU A 8 -0.13 17.18 3.54
CA LEU A 8 0.09 17.28 2.10
C LEU A 8 -1.23 17.32 1.31
N LEU A 9 -2.21 16.50 1.70
CA LEU A 9 -3.52 16.52 1.08
C LEU A 9 -4.18 17.90 1.25
N ARG A 10 -4.12 18.50 2.44
CA ARG A 10 -4.61 19.86 2.68
C ARG A 10 -3.89 20.87 1.79
N GLY A 11 -2.57 20.78 1.66
CA GLY A 11 -1.80 21.64 0.76
C GLY A 11 -2.22 21.53 -0.71
N LEU A 12 -2.59 20.33 -1.18
CA LEU A 12 -3.15 20.15 -2.52
C LEU A 12 -4.51 20.87 -2.65
N ILE A 13 -5.38 20.74 -1.65
CA ILE A 13 -6.70 21.38 -1.61
C ILE A 13 -6.57 22.90 -1.62
N ASP A 14 -5.66 23.46 -0.82
CA ASP A 14 -5.37 24.90 -0.74
C ASP A 14 -4.86 25.46 -2.07
N LYS A 15 -4.25 24.61 -2.90
CA LYS A 15 -3.84 24.92 -4.29
C LYS A 15 -4.94 24.66 -5.32
N GLY A 16 -6.18 24.47 -4.89
CA GLY A 16 -7.33 24.29 -5.76
C GLY A 16 -7.47 22.86 -6.35
N ARG A 17 -6.67 21.90 -5.89
CA ARG A 17 -6.79 20.50 -6.34
C ARG A 17 -7.92 19.80 -5.59
N ARG A 18 -8.67 18.95 -6.29
CA ARG A 18 -9.81 18.20 -5.73
C ARG A 18 -9.70 16.72 -6.10
N PRO A 19 -8.60 16.02 -5.71
CA PRO A 19 -8.40 14.63 -6.08
C PRO A 19 -9.38 13.70 -5.37
N ALA A 20 -9.62 12.54 -5.96
CA ALA A 20 -10.18 11.42 -5.22
C ALA A 20 -9.12 10.83 -4.27
N ILE A 21 -9.55 10.29 -3.14
CA ILE A 21 -8.64 9.63 -2.18
C ILE A 21 -8.87 8.12 -2.24
N VAL A 22 -7.82 7.37 -2.45
CA VAL A 22 -7.87 5.89 -2.53
C VAL A 22 -7.04 5.29 -1.41
N PHE A 23 -7.67 4.51 -0.52
CA PHE A 23 -6.99 3.84 0.59
C PHE A 23 -6.65 2.39 0.24
N GLU A 24 -5.36 2.04 0.24
CA GLU A 24 -4.91 0.64 0.16
C GLU A 24 -5.50 -0.22 1.26
N MET A 25 -5.70 0.34 2.44
CA MET A 25 -6.12 -0.37 3.64
C MET A 25 -7.57 -0.88 3.57
N ILE A 26 -8.35 -0.44 2.59
CA ILE A 26 -9.76 -0.79 2.43
C ILE A 26 -9.91 -1.69 1.20
N GLU A 27 -10.50 -2.86 1.37
CA GLU A 27 -10.80 -3.77 0.26
C GLU A 27 -12.01 -3.29 -0.56
N GLU A 28 -12.00 -3.56 -1.86
CA GLU A 28 -13.07 -3.19 -2.81
C GLU A 28 -14.46 -3.66 -2.36
N THR A 29 -14.54 -4.79 -1.67
CA THR A 29 -15.80 -5.31 -1.10
C THR A 29 -16.45 -4.37 -0.10
N ARG A 30 -15.68 -3.44 0.47
CA ARG A 30 -16.17 -2.43 1.42
C ARG A 30 -16.57 -1.10 0.75
N GLN A 31 -16.39 -0.98 -0.57
CA GLN A 31 -16.74 0.25 -1.29
C GLN A 31 -18.21 0.67 -1.11
N PRO A 32 -19.22 -0.23 -1.15
CA PRO A 32 -20.60 0.18 -0.89
C PRO A 32 -20.82 0.77 0.50
N ALA A 33 -20.24 0.16 1.54
CA ALA A 33 -20.35 0.63 2.92
C ALA A 33 -19.62 1.98 3.11
N LEU A 34 -18.44 2.13 2.49
CA LEU A 34 -17.69 3.38 2.48
C LEU A 34 -18.51 4.51 1.84
N ALA A 35 -19.05 4.27 0.65
CA ALA A 35 -19.85 5.26 -0.07
C ALA A 35 -21.14 5.65 0.69
N ALA A 36 -21.84 4.66 1.25
CA ALA A 36 -23.03 4.90 2.07
C ALA A 36 -22.67 5.75 3.31
N TYR A 37 -21.57 5.42 3.99
CA TYR A 37 -21.14 6.20 5.14
C TYR A 37 -20.82 7.65 4.75
N GLN A 38 -20.02 7.87 3.70
CA GLN A 38 -19.66 9.21 3.25
C GLN A 38 -20.87 10.04 2.83
N ASN A 39 -21.85 9.45 2.15
CA ASN A 39 -23.06 10.14 1.75
C ASN A 39 -23.92 10.58 2.95
N ASN A 40 -24.00 9.74 3.99
CA ASN A 40 -24.79 10.02 5.18
C ASN A 40 -24.07 10.93 6.21
N ASN A 41 -22.74 11.01 6.13
CA ASN A 41 -21.89 11.76 7.06
C ASN A 41 -20.85 12.59 6.27
N PRO A 42 -21.25 13.54 5.44
CA PRO A 42 -20.37 14.18 4.46
C PRO A 42 -19.21 14.98 5.06
N LEU A 43 -19.29 15.37 6.34
CA LEU A 43 -18.27 16.17 7.03
C LEU A 43 -17.62 15.42 8.22
N ASP A 44 -18.04 14.18 8.49
CA ASP A 44 -17.56 13.43 9.65
C ASP A 44 -17.00 12.06 9.22
N ALA A 45 -15.68 11.90 9.31
CA ALA A 45 -15.00 10.64 9.02
C ALA A 45 -14.80 9.73 10.25
N THR A 46 -15.24 10.15 11.44
CA THR A 46 -14.96 9.45 12.71
C THR A 46 -15.43 7.99 12.69
N GLY A 47 -16.66 7.76 12.22
CA GLY A 47 -17.26 6.42 12.15
C GLY A 47 -16.87 5.60 10.92
N LEU A 48 -16.12 6.16 9.97
CA LEU A 48 -15.76 5.46 8.73
C LEU A 48 -15.04 4.14 9.02
N GLY A 49 -14.12 4.12 9.98
CA GLY A 49 -13.40 2.90 10.34
C GLY A 49 -14.34 1.76 10.76
N ALA A 50 -15.39 2.05 11.53
CA ALA A 50 -16.40 1.07 11.90
C ALA A 50 -17.22 0.62 10.68
N ALA A 51 -17.64 1.56 9.84
CA ALA A 51 -18.44 1.30 8.64
C ALA A 51 -17.75 0.35 7.64
N VAL A 52 -16.42 0.41 7.53
CA VAL A 52 -15.64 -0.45 6.64
C VAL A 52 -15.02 -1.67 7.33
N ASP A 53 -15.44 -1.99 8.56
CA ASP A 53 -14.88 -3.09 9.36
C ASP A 53 -13.34 -3.00 9.55
N TRP A 54 -12.81 -1.79 9.75
CA TRP A 54 -11.36 -1.55 9.86
C TRP A 54 -10.66 -2.46 10.86
N GLY A 55 -11.31 -2.76 11.98
CA GLY A 55 -10.76 -3.66 13.01
C GLY A 55 -10.45 -5.08 12.54
N LYS A 56 -11.00 -5.50 11.38
CA LYS A 56 -10.77 -6.82 10.77
C LYS A 56 -9.66 -6.81 9.73
N THR A 57 -9.09 -5.65 9.40
CA THR A 57 -8.10 -5.52 8.30
C THR A 57 -6.68 -5.91 8.70
N GLY A 58 -6.36 -5.92 9.99
CA GLY A 58 -5.00 -6.10 10.51
C GLY A 58 -4.12 -4.85 10.44
N TRP A 59 -4.61 -3.75 9.88
CA TRP A 59 -3.90 -2.46 9.89
C TRP A 59 -3.89 -1.82 11.28
N PRO A 60 -2.94 -0.90 11.56
CA PRO A 60 -2.96 -0.11 12.80
C PRO A 60 -4.31 0.58 13.00
N ALA A 61 -4.68 0.86 14.26
CA ALA A 61 -5.99 1.39 14.62
C ALA A 61 -6.40 2.63 13.80
N TRP A 62 -7.69 2.70 13.43
CA TRP A 62 -8.29 3.75 12.59
C TRP A 62 -7.88 5.18 12.96
N PRO A 63 -7.80 5.59 14.24
CA PRO A 63 -7.39 6.95 14.59
C PRO A 63 -6.03 7.40 14.03
N LYS A 64 -5.17 6.47 13.60
CA LYS A 64 -3.91 6.81 12.94
C LYS A 64 -4.12 7.28 11.49
N TYR A 65 -5.15 6.77 10.82
CA TYR A 65 -5.47 7.09 9.41
C TYR A 65 -6.57 8.14 9.29
N GLN A 66 -7.41 8.26 10.31
CA GLN A 66 -8.54 9.19 10.37
C GLN A 66 -8.17 10.62 9.95
N PRO A 67 -7.02 11.23 10.34
CA PRO A 67 -6.69 12.58 9.91
C PRO A 67 -6.65 12.81 8.40
N ILE A 68 -6.37 11.75 7.62
CA ILE A 68 -6.38 11.82 6.15
C ILE A 68 -7.84 11.84 5.65
N ALA A 69 -8.68 11.00 6.24
CA ALA A 69 -10.10 10.95 5.92
C ALA A 69 -10.83 12.23 6.35
N ASP A 70 -10.49 12.79 7.51
CA ASP A 70 -11.06 14.07 7.99
C ASP A 70 -10.82 15.19 6.96
N VAL A 71 -9.59 15.33 6.47
CA VAL A 71 -9.26 16.32 5.43
C VAL A 71 -10.05 16.08 4.14
N ALA A 72 -10.23 14.82 3.74
CA ALA A 72 -11.01 14.47 2.55
C ALA A 72 -12.49 14.81 2.72
N PHE A 73 -13.09 14.47 3.84
CA PHE A 73 -14.49 14.71 4.15
C PHE A 73 -14.79 16.20 4.30
N GLU A 74 -13.99 16.95 5.08
CA GLU A 74 -14.11 18.41 5.23
C GLU A 74 -14.08 19.14 3.88
N ALA A 75 -13.28 18.61 2.93
CA ALA A 75 -13.19 19.18 1.60
C ALA A 75 -14.20 18.60 0.59
N GLY A 76 -15.08 17.69 1.00
CA GLY A 76 -16.03 17.03 0.10
C GLY A 76 -15.35 16.21 -1.01
N LEU A 77 -14.16 15.63 -0.74
CA LEU A 77 -13.45 14.79 -1.70
C LEU A 77 -14.00 13.36 -1.62
N PRO A 78 -14.21 12.67 -2.76
CA PRO A 78 -14.65 11.30 -2.74
C PRO A 78 -13.54 10.37 -2.27
N VAL A 79 -13.91 9.42 -1.42
CA VAL A 79 -13.01 8.40 -0.87
C VAL A 79 -13.33 7.03 -1.46
N PHE A 80 -12.30 6.25 -1.78
CA PHE A 80 -12.43 4.96 -2.44
C PHE A 80 -11.57 3.89 -1.75
N ALA A 81 -12.07 2.65 -1.84
CA ALA A 81 -11.33 1.45 -1.50
C ALA A 81 -10.31 1.12 -2.59
N GLY A 82 -9.08 0.78 -2.20
CA GLY A 82 -7.98 0.54 -3.13
C GLY A 82 -7.60 -0.92 -3.30
N ASN A 83 -7.77 -1.77 -2.27
CA ASN A 83 -7.19 -3.09 -2.23
C ASN A 83 -8.09 -4.15 -2.88
N PRO A 84 -7.53 -5.15 -3.60
CA PRO A 84 -8.33 -6.27 -4.08
C PRO A 84 -8.86 -7.11 -2.91
N ALA A 85 -10.06 -7.63 -3.07
CA ALA A 85 -10.60 -8.60 -2.13
C ALA A 85 -9.75 -9.87 -2.09
N ASN A 86 -9.64 -10.46 -0.89
CA ASN A 86 -8.96 -11.75 -0.69
C ASN A 86 -7.57 -11.83 -1.36
N HIS A 87 -6.77 -10.76 -1.19
CA HIS A 87 -5.43 -10.65 -1.76
C HIS A 87 -5.36 -10.87 -3.29
N GLY A 88 -6.43 -10.55 -4.02
CA GLY A 88 -6.52 -10.72 -5.47
C GLY A 88 -6.87 -12.14 -5.94
N LYS A 89 -7.10 -13.09 -5.04
CA LYS A 89 -7.49 -14.47 -5.40
C LYS A 89 -8.88 -14.55 -6.05
N SER A 90 -9.76 -13.60 -5.76
CA SER A 90 -11.11 -13.52 -6.31
C SER A 90 -11.20 -12.75 -7.63
N LEU A 91 -10.08 -12.30 -8.20
CA LEU A 91 -10.07 -11.65 -9.51
C LEU A 91 -10.48 -12.64 -10.60
N SER A 92 -11.47 -12.26 -11.42
CA SER A 92 -11.86 -13.08 -12.59
C SER A 92 -10.71 -13.16 -13.61
N ALA A 93 -10.71 -14.21 -14.44
CA ALA A 93 -9.71 -14.39 -15.49
C ALA A 93 -9.65 -13.14 -16.41
N ALA A 94 -10.80 -12.65 -16.88
CA ALA A 94 -10.87 -11.46 -17.73
C ALA A 94 -10.27 -10.21 -17.05
N ARG A 95 -10.50 -10.01 -15.73
CA ARG A 95 -9.89 -8.90 -14.99
C ARG A 95 -8.38 -9.10 -14.82
N ARG A 96 -7.91 -10.31 -14.58
CA ARG A 96 -6.48 -10.63 -14.50
C ARG A 96 -5.76 -10.28 -15.80
N THR A 97 -6.30 -10.75 -16.94
CA THR A 97 -5.74 -10.46 -18.27
C THR A 97 -5.74 -8.96 -18.54
N ARG A 98 -6.86 -8.26 -18.31
CA ARG A 98 -6.93 -6.79 -18.47
C ARG A 98 -5.89 -6.05 -17.62
N LEU A 99 -5.62 -6.53 -16.42
CA LEU A 99 -4.62 -5.96 -15.52
C LEU A 99 -3.18 -6.41 -15.85
N GLY A 100 -2.96 -7.26 -16.85
CA GLY A 100 -1.65 -7.79 -17.23
C GLY A 100 -1.02 -8.67 -16.15
N LEU A 101 -1.83 -9.37 -15.37
CA LEU A 101 -1.35 -10.27 -14.32
C LEU A 101 -0.90 -11.63 -14.87
N ASP A 102 -1.28 -11.93 -16.10
CA ASP A 102 -0.86 -13.14 -16.82
C ASP A 102 0.50 -12.96 -17.51
N ASP A 103 0.97 -11.71 -17.66
CA ASP A 103 2.29 -11.39 -18.20
C ASP A 103 3.39 -11.73 -17.19
N SER A 104 4.57 -12.10 -17.69
CA SER A 104 5.75 -12.30 -16.84
C SER A 104 6.35 -10.94 -16.42
N LEU A 105 6.86 -10.87 -15.20
CA LEU A 105 7.74 -9.78 -14.80
C LEU A 105 9.10 -9.92 -15.50
N SER A 106 9.78 -8.80 -15.74
CA SER A 106 11.20 -8.87 -16.08
C SER A 106 11.98 -9.52 -14.92
N PRO A 107 13.11 -10.16 -15.18
CA PRO A 107 13.95 -10.74 -14.12
C PRO A 107 14.27 -9.71 -13.03
N SER A 108 14.66 -8.48 -13.40
CA SER A 108 15.00 -7.43 -12.45
C SER A 108 13.82 -7.02 -11.56
N GLN A 109 12.62 -6.88 -12.11
CA GLN A 109 11.42 -6.57 -11.34
C GLN A 109 11.06 -7.70 -10.37
N ARG A 110 11.14 -8.94 -10.84
CA ARG A 110 10.88 -10.11 -10.01
C ARG A 110 11.85 -10.20 -8.84
N ASP A 111 13.14 -10.03 -9.11
CA ASP A 111 14.19 -10.12 -8.09
C ASP A 111 14.08 -8.98 -7.08
N ALA A 112 13.80 -7.76 -7.51
CA ALA A 112 13.54 -6.63 -6.64
C ALA A 112 12.31 -6.84 -5.73
N MET A 113 11.21 -7.41 -6.26
CA MET A 113 10.04 -7.75 -5.45
C MET A 113 10.35 -8.85 -4.44
N LEU A 114 11.05 -9.91 -4.86
CA LEU A 114 11.45 -11.00 -3.97
C LEU A 114 12.31 -10.50 -2.82
N GLU A 115 13.31 -9.66 -3.12
CA GLU A 115 14.19 -9.06 -2.11
C GLU A 115 13.41 -8.18 -1.14
N THR A 116 12.52 -7.32 -1.65
CA THR A 116 11.66 -6.46 -0.82
C THR A 116 10.76 -7.27 0.11
N ILE A 117 10.15 -8.34 -0.40
CA ILE A 117 9.29 -9.23 0.40
C ILE A 117 10.11 -9.96 1.46
N ASP A 118 11.26 -10.52 1.10
CA ASP A 118 12.12 -11.26 2.02
C ASP A 118 12.66 -10.35 3.14
N ALA A 119 13.16 -9.18 2.78
CA ALA A 119 13.63 -8.16 3.73
C ALA A 119 12.49 -7.70 4.66
N GLY A 120 11.30 -7.40 4.13
CA GLY A 120 10.13 -7.01 4.92
C GLY A 120 9.64 -8.09 5.89
N HIS A 121 9.98 -9.35 5.63
CA HIS A 121 9.74 -10.47 6.54
C HIS A 121 11.00 -10.87 7.34
N CYS A 122 12.00 -9.99 7.41
CA CYS A 122 13.25 -10.19 8.14
C CYS A 122 13.99 -11.50 7.76
N ARG A 123 13.84 -11.92 6.50
CA ARG A 123 14.42 -13.16 5.93
C ARG A 123 14.04 -14.43 6.72
N LEU A 124 12.89 -14.40 7.39
CA LEU A 124 12.39 -15.51 8.22
C LEU A 124 11.46 -16.46 7.45
N VAL A 125 10.99 -16.03 6.28
CA VAL A 125 10.08 -16.82 5.44
C VAL A 125 10.88 -17.74 4.52
N PRO A 126 10.58 -19.05 4.47
CA PRO A 126 11.22 -19.95 3.53
C PRO A 126 11.06 -19.50 2.07
N LYS A 127 12.10 -19.57 1.25
CA LYS A 127 12.10 -19.09 -0.15
C LYS A 127 10.95 -19.61 -0.99
N ARG A 128 10.50 -20.87 -0.78
CA ARG A 128 9.35 -21.46 -1.49
C ARG A 128 8.03 -20.69 -1.28
N HIS A 129 7.91 -19.88 -0.22
CA HIS A 129 6.72 -19.09 0.07
C HIS A 129 6.79 -17.66 -0.48
N LEU A 130 7.96 -17.20 -0.93
CA LEU A 130 8.14 -15.83 -1.45
C LEU A 130 7.47 -15.67 -2.82
N THR A 131 7.57 -16.65 -3.72
CA THR A 131 6.96 -16.59 -5.07
C THR A 131 5.43 -16.40 -5.03
N PRO A 132 4.65 -17.12 -4.21
CA PRO A 132 3.22 -16.82 -4.03
C PRO A 132 2.96 -15.41 -3.51
N MET A 133 3.84 -14.86 -2.66
CA MET A 133 3.72 -13.49 -2.16
C MET A 133 3.92 -12.46 -3.27
N VAL A 134 4.85 -12.70 -4.21
CA VAL A 134 5.00 -11.84 -5.40
C VAL A 134 3.69 -11.75 -6.19
N THR A 135 3.01 -12.88 -6.39
CA THR A 135 1.71 -12.90 -7.08
C THR A 135 0.66 -12.03 -6.35
N ILE A 136 0.65 -12.07 -5.03
CA ILE A 136 -0.25 -11.24 -4.21
C ILE A 136 0.10 -9.75 -4.37
N GLN A 137 1.38 -9.39 -4.27
CA GLN A 137 1.80 -7.98 -4.40
C GLN A 137 1.49 -7.44 -5.79
N ARG A 138 1.76 -8.21 -6.85
CA ARG A 138 1.38 -7.83 -8.22
C ARG A 138 -0.12 -7.56 -8.37
N ALA A 139 -0.96 -8.43 -7.79
CA ALA A 139 -2.41 -8.24 -7.84
C ALA A 139 -2.83 -6.96 -7.11
N ARG A 140 -2.21 -6.65 -5.95
CA ARG A 140 -2.44 -5.40 -5.24
C ARG A 140 -2.03 -4.20 -6.06
N ASP A 141 -0.81 -4.16 -6.58
CA ASP A 141 -0.30 -3.06 -7.39
C ASP A 141 -1.21 -2.78 -8.61
N ALA A 142 -1.64 -3.85 -9.28
CA ALA A 142 -2.48 -3.74 -10.45
C ALA A 142 -3.89 -3.21 -10.12
N VAL A 143 -4.48 -3.65 -9.01
CA VAL A 143 -5.80 -3.18 -8.57
C VAL A 143 -5.72 -1.77 -8.01
N LEU A 144 -4.65 -1.42 -7.27
CA LEU A 144 -4.41 -0.06 -6.79
C LEU A 144 -4.31 0.93 -7.97
N ALA A 145 -3.55 0.58 -9.01
CA ALA A 145 -3.43 1.40 -10.22
C ALA A 145 -4.78 1.56 -10.96
N ASP A 146 -5.52 0.46 -11.14
CA ASP A 146 -6.84 0.45 -11.78
C ASP A 146 -7.87 1.29 -10.99
N ASN A 147 -7.88 1.15 -9.66
CA ASN A 147 -8.79 1.91 -8.81
C ASN A 147 -8.42 3.39 -8.73
N ALA A 148 -7.13 3.73 -8.73
CA ALA A 148 -6.68 5.11 -8.82
C ALA A 148 -7.15 5.77 -10.11
N GLN A 149 -6.99 5.10 -11.23
CA GLN A 149 -7.41 5.59 -12.53
C GLN A 149 -8.93 5.79 -12.59
N LYS A 150 -9.71 4.82 -12.12
CA LYS A 150 -11.17 4.93 -12.04
C LYS A 150 -11.61 6.08 -11.14
N ALA A 151 -11.02 6.19 -9.95
CA ALA A 151 -11.33 7.25 -8.99
C ALA A 151 -10.99 8.64 -9.52
N SER A 152 -9.95 8.75 -10.38
CA SER A 152 -9.53 10.03 -10.97
C SER A 152 -10.60 10.68 -11.85
N GLY A 153 -11.56 9.91 -12.37
CA GLY A 153 -12.62 10.40 -13.23
C GLY A 153 -12.12 11.14 -14.48
N GLY A 154 -10.89 10.84 -14.92
CA GLY A 154 -10.25 11.39 -16.11
C GLY A 154 -9.64 12.79 -15.94
N LYS A 155 -10.15 13.64 -15.05
CA LYS A 155 -9.70 15.05 -14.90
C LYS A 155 -9.33 15.44 -13.47
N ARG A 156 -9.93 14.79 -12.49
CA ARG A 156 -9.77 15.14 -11.06
C ARG A 156 -8.42 14.78 -10.50
N GLY A 157 -7.84 13.67 -10.98
CA GLY A 157 -6.71 13.02 -10.37
C GLY A 157 -7.09 12.20 -9.14
N ALA A 158 -6.13 11.41 -8.64
CA ALA A 158 -6.31 10.63 -7.41
C ALA A 158 -5.06 10.70 -6.55
N VAL A 159 -5.25 10.69 -5.23
CA VAL A 159 -4.19 10.50 -4.24
C VAL A 159 -4.36 9.11 -3.64
N LEU A 160 -3.33 8.27 -3.78
CA LEU A 160 -3.31 6.95 -3.18
C LEU A 160 -2.59 7.02 -1.83
N ILE A 161 -3.25 6.54 -0.79
CA ILE A 161 -2.69 6.32 0.53
C ILE A 161 -2.31 4.84 0.61
N LEU A 162 -1.01 4.58 0.59
CA LEU A 162 -0.49 3.21 0.48
C LEU A 162 0.87 3.06 1.18
N GLY A 163 1.29 1.82 1.38
CA GLY A 163 2.62 1.50 1.86
C GLY A 163 3.69 1.85 0.83
N ALA A 164 4.87 2.31 1.29
CA ALA A 164 5.94 2.78 0.41
C ALA A 164 6.32 1.78 -0.69
N ASN A 165 6.28 0.47 -0.41
CA ASN A 165 6.60 -0.54 -1.40
C ASN A 165 5.65 -0.54 -2.60
N HIS A 166 4.39 -0.14 -2.43
CA HIS A 166 3.41 -0.01 -3.52
C HIS A 166 3.54 1.33 -4.28
N ALA A 167 4.29 2.30 -3.73
CA ALA A 167 4.58 3.58 -4.38
C ALA A 167 5.86 3.55 -5.26
N ARG A 168 6.60 2.48 -5.28
CA ARG A 168 7.85 2.33 -6.05
C ARG A 168 7.60 2.42 -7.54
N LYS A 169 8.47 3.19 -8.25
CA LYS A 169 8.38 3.42 -9.69
C LYS A 169 9.08 2.35 -10.53
N ASP A 170 9.84 1.47 -9.92
CA ASP A 170 10.59 0.43 -10.61
C ASP A 170 9.75 -0.82 -10.91
N TYR A 171 8.73 -1.16 -10.07
CA TYR A 171 7.89 -2.33 -10.32
C TYR A 171 6.45 -2.26 -9.77
N ALA A 172 6.11 -1.28 -8.92
CA ALA A 172 4.83 -1.28 -8.19
C ALA A 172 3.70 -0.53 -8.93
N ALA A 173 2.68 -0.05 -8.21
CA ALA A 173 1.48 0.54 -8.80
C ALA A 173 1.75 1.65 -9.84
N PRO A 174 2.75 2.55 -9.70
CA PRO A 174 3.05 3.54 -10.73
C PRO A 174 3.48 2.93 -12.06
N THR A 175 4.29 1.86 -12.04
CA THR A 175 4.71 1.14 -13.25
C THR A 175 3.52 0.49 -13.94
N VAL A 176 2.62 -0.11 -13.15
CA VAL A 176 1.39 -0.70 -13.68
C VAL A 176 0.47 0.37 -14.26
N LEU A 177 0.32 1.51 -13.59
CA LEU A 177 -0.48 2.63 -14.08
C LEU A 177 0.01 3.11 -15.45
N ASN A 178 1.33 3.35 -15.58
CA ASN A 178 1.93 3.79 -16.83
C ASN A 178 1.72 2.78 -17.98
N ARG A 179 1.78 1.48 -17.67
CA ARG A 179 1.57 0.41 -18.64
C ARG A 179 0.11 0.30 -19.10
N LEU A 180 -0.83 0.35 -18.15
CA LEU A 180 -2.27 0.20 -18.43
C LEU A 180 -2.89 1.48 -19.02
N HIS A 181 -2.36 2.62 -18.65
CA HIS A 181 -2.90 3.94 -18.99
C HIS A 181 -1.78 4.88 -19.44
N PRO A 182 -1.16 4.60 -20.61
CA PRO A 182 -0.12 5.48 -21.17
C PRO A 182 -0.67 6.89 -21.37
N GLY A 183 0.08 7.88 -20.92
CA GLY A 183 -0.35 9.30 -20.93
C GLY A 183 -0.83 9.81 -19.57
N HIS A 184 -1.02 8.95 -18.56
CA HIS A 184 -1.19 9.39 -17.19
C HIS A 184 0.17 9.68 -16.55
N THR A 185 0.24 10.78 -15.82
CA THR A 185 1.41 11.12 -15.00
C THR A 185 1.14 10.75 -13.56
N SER A 186 2.14 10.16 -12.91
CA SER A 186 2.12 9.88 -11.48
C SER A 186 3.34 10.50 -10.81
N LEU A 187 3.14 10.97 -9.58
CA LEU A 187 4.20 11.44 -8.71
C LEU A 187 4.15 10.62 -7.42
N THR A 188 5.30 10.15 -6.98
CA THR A 188 5.41 9.31 -5.80
C THR A 188 6.21 10.00 -4.71
N MET A 189 5.73 9.90 -3.48
CA MET A 189 6.42 10.38 -2.29
C MET A 189 6.44 9.29 -1.22
N ALA A 190 7.61 9.00 -0.69
CA ALA A 190 7.79 8.11 0.45
C ALA A 190 8.14 8.91 1.72
N PHE A 191 7.54 8.50 2.85
CA PHE A 191 7.94 8.97 4.18
C PHE A 191 8.83 7.90 4.78
N ILE A 192 10.08 8.24 5.05
CA ILE A 192 11.12 7.31 5.51
C ILE A 192 11.64 7.80 6.86
N GLU A 193 11.63 6.91 7.85
CA GLU A 193 12.30 7.20 9.13
C GLU A 193 13.81 7.22 8.92
N VAL A 194 14.50 8.20 9.53
CA VAL A 194 15.96 8.29 9.45
C VAL A 194 16.60 7.08 10.10
N ASP A 195 17.70 6.63 9.50
CA ASP A 195 18.57 5.60 10.02
C ASP A 195 19.88 6.25 10.46
N ASP A 196 20.31 6.01 11.70
CA ASP A 196 21.50 6.61 12.27
C ASP A 196 22.80 6.18 11.55
N GLU A 197 22.76 5.05 10.83
CA GLU A 197 23.88 4.54 10.04
C GLU A 197 23.98 5.17 8.64
N LEU A 198 22.91 5.83 8.15
CA LEU A 198 22.85 6.46 6.85
C LEU A 198 22.98 7.98 6.98
N LYS A 199 24.05 8.55 6.43
CA LYS A 199 24.38 9.97 6.61
C LYS A 199 23.94 10.86 5.45
N ALA A 200 23.76 10.29 4.25
CA ALA A 200 23.36 11.02 3.06
C ALA A 200 22.05 10.42 2.46
N PRO A 201 21.16 11.25 1.90
CA PRO A 201 19.94 10.75 1.25
C PRO A 201 20.18 9.68 0.19
N SER A 202 21.27 9.79 -0.58
CA SER A 202 21.64 8.81 -1.61
C SER A 202 21.93 7.41 -1.06
N GLU A 203 22.38 7.31 0.20
CA GLU A 203 22.68 6.01 0.82
C GLU A 203 21.42 5.18 1.06
N TYR A 204 20.24 5.84 1.12
CA TYR A 204 18.96 5.14 1.27
C TYR A 204 18.58 4.32 0.03
N ALA A 205 19.16 4.56 -1.14
CA ALA A 205 18.90 3.78 -2.35
C ALA A 205 19.13 2.27 -2.11
N ARG A 206 20.19 1.92 -1.40
CA ARG A 206 20.53 0.53 -1.05
C ARG A 206 19.48 -0.16 -0.16
N THR A 207 18.73 0.59 0.64
CA THR A 207 17.64 0.01 1.47
C THR A 207 16.46 -0.46 0.63
N PHE A 208 16.39 0.02 -0.61
CA PHE A 208 15.42 -0.40 -1.62
C PHE A 208 15.98 -1.44 -2.61
N GLY A 209 17.21 -1.93 -2.37
CA GLY A 209 17.83 -2.97 -3.18
C GLY A 209 18.42 -2.50 -4.50
N GLY A 210 18.74 -1.21 -4.65
CA GLY A 210 19.31 -0.64 -5.87
C GLY A 210 20.19 0.58 -5.62
N ASP A 211 20.70 1.16 -6.70
CA ASP A 211 21.56 2.35 -6.68
C ASP A 211 20.74 3.66 -6.75
N LEU A 212 19.46 3.56 -7.11
CA LEU A 212 18.56 4.69 -7.23
C LEU A 212 17.38 4.56 -6.28
N ILE A 213 16.96 5.69 -5.77
CA ILE A 213 15.75 5.81 -4.95
C ILE A 213 14.52 5.66 -5.88
N PRO A 214 13.62 4.69 -5.63
CA PRO A 214 12.51 4.40 -6.54
C PRO A 214 11.29 5.31 -6.36
N PHE A 215 11.48 6.56 -5.91
CA PHE A 215 10.44 7.57 -5.69
C PHE A 215 10.84 8.90 -6.30
N ASP A 216 9.86 9.75 -6.62
CA ASP A 216 10.15 11.13 -7.05
C ASP A 216 10.60 12.00 -5.88
N TYR A 217 10.03 11.77 -4.68
CA TYR A 217 10.36 12.49 -3.46
C TYR A 217 10.47 11.56 -2.26
N ILE A 218 11.37 11.89 -1.36
CA ILE A 218 11.42 11.32 0.00
C ILE A 218 11.27 12.45 1.01
N TRP A 219 10.44 12.20 2.00
CA TRP A 219 10.37 13.02 3.20
C TRP A 219 10.93 12.23 4.37
N PHE A 220 12.10 12.64 4.84
CA PHE A 220 12.73 12.01 6.00
C PHE A 220 12.05 12.48 7.28
N THR A 221 11.79 11.55 8.19
CA THR A 221 11.16 11.82 9.48
C THR A 221 12.02 11.24 10.61
N PRO A 222 11.92 11.79 11.82
CA PRO A 222 12.49 11.14 12.99
C PRO A 222 11.93 9.74 13.16
N ARG A 223 12.70 8.83 13.74
CA ARG A 223 12.22 7.50 14.12
C ARG A 223 11.09 7.62 15.16
N ALA A 224 10.01 6.89 14.95
CA ALA A 224 8.89 6.88 15.87
C ALA A 224 9.22 6.16 17.19
N ASN A 225 10.13 5.19 17.15
CA ASN A 225 10.62 4.42 18.29
C ASN A 225 11.87 3.62 17.91
N ASN A 226 12.52 3.02 18.92
CA ASN A 226 13.71 2.18 18.75
C ASN A 226 13.41 0.67 18.78
N ARG A 227 12.19 0.25 18.40
CA ARG A 227 11.81 -1.16 18.39
C ARG A 227 12.57 -1.92 17.30
N ASP A 228 13.10 -3.06 17.65
CA ASP A 228 13.62 -4.03 16.69
C ASP A 228 12.46 -4.92 16.21
N TYR A 229 11.84 -4.50 15.10
CA TYR A 229 10.74 -5.23 14.47
C TYR A 229 11.14 -6.66 14.11
N CYS A 230 12.37 -6.88 13.66
CA CYS A 230 12.83 -8.19 13.25
C CYS A 230 13.03 -9.15 14.44
N ALA A 231 13.53 -8.65 15.57
CA ALA A 231 13.59 -9.44 16.80
C ALA A 231 12.20 -9.84 17.29
N GLU A 232 11.23 -8.91 17.26
CA GLU A 232 9.85 -9.18 17.64
C GLU A 232 9.20 -10.22 16.70
N LEU A 233 9.38 -10.08 15.39
CA LEU A 233 8.86 -11.01 14.40
C LEU A 233 9.44 -12.41 14.60
N LYS A 234 10.75 -12.51 14.82
CA LYS A 234 11.44 -13.77 15.12
C LYS A 234 10.87 -14.48 16.37
N GLN A 235 10.54 -13.71 17.41
CA GLN A 235 9.89 -14.26 18.60
C GLN A 235 8.48 -14.79 18.30
N LYS A 236 7.69 -14.07 17.52
CA LYS A 236 6.36 -14.53 17.08
C LYS A 236 6.46 -15.84 16.29
N PHE A 237 7.37 -15.93 15.33
CA PHE A 237 7.59 -17.15 14.56
C PHE A 237 7.99 -18.35 15.43
N LYS A 238 8.84 -18.14 16.45
CA LYS A 238 9.19 -19.21 17.41
C LYS A 238 7.98 -19.71 18.19
N LYS A 239 7.09 -18.80 18.63
CA LYS A 239 5.86 -19.17 19.33
C LYS A 239 4.91 -19.97 18.44
N PHE A 240 4.73 -19.55 17.18
CA PHE A 240 3.90 -20.29 16.21
C PHE A 240 4.40 -21.71 15.97
N LYS A 241 5.71 -21.90 15.77
CA LYS A 241 6.30 -23.24 15.59
C LYS A 241 6.10 -24.17 16.80
N LYS A 242 6.06 -23.64 18.01
CA LYS A 242 5.81 -24.43 19.24
C LYS A 242 4.37 -24.90 19.37
N HIS A 243 3.39 -24.18 18.77
CA HIS A 243 1.96 -24.48 18.86
C HIS A 243 1.39 -25.16 17.60
N SER A 244 2.19 -25.32 16.55
CA SER A 244 1.78 -26.07 15.36
C SER A 244 1.79 -27.58 15.67
N PRO A 245 0.68 -28.32 15.46
CA PRO A 245 0.67 -29.77 15.65
C PRO A 245 1.73 -30.40 14.73
N LYS A 246 2.52 -31.33 15.30
CA LYS A 246 3.47 -32.14 14.52
C LYS A 246 2.69 -32.86 13.41
N PRO A 247 3.22 -32.90 12.17
CA PRO A 247 2.58 -33.71 11.14
C PRO A 247 2.42 -35.14 11.66
N LYS A 248 1.19 -35.65 11.60
CA LYS A 248 0.93 -37.06 11.90
C LYS A 248 1.71 -37.88 10.87
N THR A 249 2.75 -38.55 11.33
CA THR A 249 3.37 -39.64 10.55
C THR A 249 2.34 -40.75 10.48
N THR A 250 1.71 -40.88 9.34
CA THR A 250 0.91 -42.07 9.03
C THR A 250 1.86 -43.23 8.71
N PRO A 251 1.69 -44.39 9.30
CA PRO A 251 2.53 -45.58 9.08
C PRO A 251 2.44 -46.09 7.64
#